data_b02f7dc3ad202c4e446b444d0e07b326
#
_entry.id   b02f7dc3ad202c4e446b444d0e07b326
#
_cell.length_a   1.000
_cell.length_b   1.000
_cell.length_c   1.000
_cell.angle_alpha   90.00
_cell.angle_beta   90.00
_cell.angle_gamma   90.00
#
_symmetry.space_group_name_H-M   'P 1'
#
loop_
_entity.id
_entity.type
_entity.pdbx_description
1 polymer ?
#
loop_
_entity_poly.entity_id
_entity_poly.type
_entity_poly.pdbx_seq_one_letter_code
_entity_poly.pdbx_strand_id
1 'polypeptide(L)'
;MKLKPFSLAAALLWAMAAQAQVQVSPSAPPGPRLEDPAQRALRERQDAERHREATQPAPQIAVAPGAPDDASVDAVAEPGTTFDIHRIELTGNTVLDADTAERVTQPFLNRALGTNRINLLLRRLTEAFVARGFVTTRAYLAPQNLKNGVLTIAVVPGKVEALQINGKTVRSTVSDAKPADGPQAGGWLTDAGTVWSMPAVGDTLKLSDLEQGVDQINRLRRNQAEVQILPGQAPGGSVIALANQPGDRFRFSAGTDNYGSRATGTTRLRAGIDADNALGFQEAVSLSYIGTRDTNAAIVSAAVPFGYNTFSYTGSLSEYNSLIGDTALLYGRTFGHTFGWNRVIERDQAGRTAFDVTLTHRRSEREVNNLLFEPQSLSVLRV
;
A
#
# COMPACT_ATOMS: atom_id res chain seq x y z
N MET A 1 -11.49 26.24 -23.96
CA MET A 1 -11.45 26.41 -22.51
C MET A 1 -12.23 25.26 -21.91
N LYS A 2 -11.53 24.14 -21.56
CA LYS A 2 -12.15 22.89 -21.04
C LYS A 2 -11.88 22.82 -19.55
N LEU A 3 -12.92 22.98 -18.73
CA LEU A 3 -12.90 22.86 -17.27
C LEU A 3 -12.69 21.39 -16.89
N LYS A 4 -11.72 21.14 -16.01
CA LYS A 4 -11.39 19.82 -15.46
C LYS A 4 -12.43 19.41 -14.39
N PRO A 5 -12.84 18.12 -14.29
CA PRO A 5 -13.90 17.67 -13.38
C PRO A 5 -13.40 17.37 -11.94
N PHE A 6 -12.56 18.22 -11.36
CA PHE A 6 -11.99 17.97 -10.02
C PHE A 6 -12.70 18.71 -8.86
N SER A 7 -13.71 19.54 -9.14
CA SER A 7 -14.31 20.40 -8.11
C SER A 7 -15.58 19.85 -7.44
N LEU A 8 -16.21 18.78 -7.96
CA LEU A 8 -17.47 18.29 -7.39
C LEU A 8 -17.30 17.31 -6.22
N ALA A 9 -16.22 16.49 -6.22
CA ALA A 9 -15.98 15.52 -5.14
C ALA A 9 -15.51 16.18 -3.84
N ALA A 10 -14.71 17.24 -3.92
CA ALA A 10 -14.24 17.99 -2.75
C ALA A 10 -15.36 18.81 -2.09
N ALA A 11 -16.31 19.33 -2.88
CA ALA A 11 -17.46 20.09 -2.36
C ALA A 11 -18.48 19.21 -1.63
N LEU A 12 -18.65 17.94 -2.03
CA LEU A 12 -19.55 16.99 -1.34
C LEU A 12 -18.99 16.53 0.01
N LEU A 13 -17.68 16.39 0.15
CA LEU A 13 -17.02 16.07 1.42
C LEU A 13 -17.10 17.23 2.42
N TRP A 14 -17.02 18.47 1.95
CA TRP A 14 -17.16 19.66 2.80
C TRP A 14 -18.61 19.93 3.26
N ALA A 15 -19.60 19.61 2.44
CA ALA A 15 -21.00 19.78 2.79
C ALA A 15 -21.49 18.76 3.85
N MET A 16 -20.89 17.56 3.91
CA MET A 16 -21.20 16.57 4.96
C MET A 16 -20.51 16.88 6.30
N ALA A 17 -19.37 17.58 6.31
CA ALA A 17 -18.68 17.96 7.54
C ALA A 17 -19.38 19.10 8.31
N ALA A 18 -20.22 19.90 7.63
CA ALA A 18 -20.87 21.08 8.23
C ALA A 18 -22.16 20.77 9.02
N GLN A 19 -22.67 19.53 9.00
CA GLN A 19 -23.92 19.17 9.70
C GLN A 19 -23.75 18.29 10.94
N ALA A 20 -22.54 17.98 11.33
CA ALA A 20 -22.26 17.21 12.57
C ALA A 20 -22.01 18.14 13.78
N GLN A 21 -22.86 19.14 14.00
CA GLN A 21 -22.94 19.78 15.34
C GLN A 21 -23.78 18.88 16.23
N VAL A 22 -23.09 18.01 16.99
CA VAL A 22 -23.66 17.22 18.06
C VAL A 22 -24.11 18.20 19.16
N GLN A 23 -25.42 18.38 19.33
CA GLN A 23 -25.97 18.94 20.58
C GLN A 23 -25.66 17.93 21.70
N VAL A 24 -24.71 18.26 22.54
CA VAL A 24 -24.45 17.54 23.78
C VAL A 24 -25.52 17.95 24.76
N SER A 25 -26.55 17.11 24.93
CA SER A 25 -27.45 17.20 26.09
C SER A 25 -26.63 17.04 27.38
N PRO A 26 -26.94 17.77 28.47
CA PRO A 26 -26.19 17.66 29.73
C PRO A 26 -26.29 16.22 30.24
N SER A 27 -25.16 15.54 30.26
CA SER A 27 -25.03 14.16 30.70
C SER A 27 -25.25 14.06 32.21
N ALA A 28 -26.06 13.08 32.63
CA ALA A 28 -26.04 12.56 33.98
C ALA A 28 -24.60 12.23 34.43
N PRO A 29 -24.26 12.34 35.74
CA PRO A 29 -22.92 12.07 36.25
C PRO A 29 -22.43 10.72 35.75
N PRO A 30 -21.18 10.60 35.33
CA PRO A 30 -20.65 9.36 34.77
C PRO A 30 -20.63 8.28 35.85
N GLY A 31 -21.60 7.38 35.79
CA GLY A 31 -21.49 6.09 36.48
C GLY A 31 -20.24 5.35 35.94
N PRO A 32 -19.76 4.31 36.64
CA PRO A 32 -18.58 3.57 36.22
C PRO A 32 -18.77 3.16 34.75
N ARG A 33 -17.93 3.76 33.87
CA ARG A 33 -17.97 3.45 32.44
C ARG A 33 -17.47 2.03 32.28
N LEU A 34 -18.37 1.09 32.17
CA LEU A 34 -18.03 -0.26 31.74
C LEU A 34 -17.55 -0.12 30.27
N GLU A 35 -16.28 -0.31 30.08
CA GLU A 35 -15.69 -0.28 28.74
C GLU A 35 -16.20 -1.50 27.96
N ASP A 36 -16.73 -1.26 26.77
CA ASP A 36 -17.24 -2.28 25.86
C ASP A 36 -16.11 -3.31 25.55
N PRO A 37 -16.31 -4.61 25.88
CA PRO A 37 -15.30 -5.65 25.72
C PRO A 37 -14.79 -5.78 24.28
N ALA A 38 -15.67 -5.58 23.28
CA ALA A 38 -15.28 -5.64 21.87
C ALA A 38 -14.36 -4.47 21.51
N GLN A 39 -14.62 -3.27 22.05
CA GLN A 39 -13.75 -2.12 21.78
C GLN A 39 -12.36 -2.26 22.40
N ARG A 40 -12.28 -2.82 23.61
CA ARG A 40 -11.00 -3.12 24.24
C ARG A 40 -10.21 -4.12 23.39
N ALA A 41 -10.85 -5.20 22.97
CA ALA A 41 -10.23 -6.20 22.14
C ALA A 41 -9.75 -5.66 20.77
N LEU A 42 -10.55 -4.76 20.16
CA LEU A 42 -10.16 -4.10 18.92
C LEU A 42 -8.93 -3.21 19.11
N ARG A 43 -8.85 -2.45 20.20
CA ARG A 43 -7.65 -1.64 20.52
C ARG A 43 -6.42 -2.51 20.73
N GLU A 44 -6.52 -3.56 21.58
CA GLU A 44 -5.42 -4.51 21.83
C GLU A 44 -4.89 -5.09 20.50
N ARG A 45 -5.79 -5.42 19.57
CA ARG A 45 -5.45 -5.95 18.25
C ARG A 45 -4.79 -4.91 17.34
N GLN A 46 -5.33 -3.70 17.27
CA GLN A 46 -4.77 -2.59 16.50
C GLN A 46 -3.37 -2.19 16.99
N ASP A 47 -3.17 -2.20 18.30
CA ASP A 47 -1.86 -1.93 18.89
C ASP A 47 -0.84 -3.01 18.54
N ALA A 48 -1.24 -4.29 18.58
CA ALA A 48 -0.40 -5.41 18.17
C ALA A 48 -0.06 -5.38 16.67
N GLU A 49 -1.00 -4.99 15.83
CA GLU A 49 -0.78 -4.84 14.37
C GLU A 49 0.17 -3.67 14.08
N ARG A 50 -0.04 -2.50 14.69
CA ARG A 50 0.87 -1.34 14.55
C ARG A 50 2.29 -1.66 15.01
N HIS A 51 2.41 -2.37 16.13
CA HIS A 51 3.73 -2.78 16.63
C HIS A 51 4.43 -3.73 15.65
N ARG A 52 3.70 -4.64 15.04
CA ARG A 52 4.23 -5.53 14.01
C ARG A 52 4.66 -4.77 12.74
N GLU A 53 3.84 -3.86 12.25
CA GLU A 53 4.18 -3.04 11.07
C GLU A 53 5.43 -2.19 11.31
N ALA A 54 5.57 -1.63 12.52
CA ALA A 54 6.74 -0.84 12.90
C ALA A 54 8.03 -1.69 13.00
N THR A 55 7.92 -3.00 13.23
CA THR A 55 9.07 -3.91 13.33
C THR A 55 9.36 -4.65 12.02
N GLN A 56 8.50 -4.57 11.02
CA GLN A 56 8.73 -5.19 9.72
C GLN A 56 9.78 -4.38 8.94
N PRO A 57 10.88 -4.99 8.48
CA PRO A 57 11.83 -4.28 7.63
C PRO A 57 11.15 -3.89 6.32
N ALA A 58 11.43 -2.68 5.83
CA ALA A 58 10.98 -2.24 4.53
C ALA A 58 11.54 -3.19 3.44
N PRO A 59 10.74 -3.60 2.44
CA PRO A 59 11.24 -4.41 1.35
C PRO A 59 12.31 -3.63 0.59
N GLN A 60 13.51 -4.20 0.53
CA GLN A 60 14.62 -3.63 -0.22
C GLN A 60 14.75 -4.39 -1.54
N ILE A 61 14.35 -3.75 -2.62
CA ILE A 61 14.70 -4.23 -3.96
C ILE A 61 16.10 -3.71 -4.23
N ALA A 62 17.09 -4.62 -4.30
CA ALA A 62 18.49 -4.27 -4.54
C ALA A 62 18.64 -3.66 -5.94
N VAL A 63 18.64 -2.35 -6.02
CA VAL A 63 19.12 -1.59 -7.18
C VAL A 63 20.48 -1.05 -6.79
N ALA A 64 21.54 -1.49 -7.46
CA ALA A 64 22.86 -0.90 -7.25
C ALA A 64 22.79 0.59 -7.66
N PRO A 65 22.89 1.54 -6.71
CA PRO A 65 22.99 2.93 -7.08
C PRO A 65 24.31 3.12 -7.84
N GLY A 66 24.23 3.67 -9.06
CA GLY A 66 25.43 4.18 -9.71
C GLY A 66 26.02 5.27 -8.80
N ALA A 67 27.32 5.24 -8.57
CA ALA A 67 27.98 6.32 -7.86
C ALA A 67 27.69 7.64 -8.59
N PRO A 68 27.22 8.71 -7.88
CA PRO A 68 26.98 10.00 -8.52
C PRO A 68 28.27 10.50 -9.14
N ASP A 69 28.20 10.82 -10.44
CA ASP A 69 29.33 11.38 -11.17
C ASP A 69 29.29 12.91 -11.08
N ASP A 70 29.86 13.45 -10.01
CA ASP A 70 29.93 14.89 -9.75
C ASP A 70 31.03 15.59 -10.58
N ALA A 71 31.69 14.87 -11.50
CA ALA A 71 32.74 15.44 -12.34
C ALA A 71 32.20 16.64 -13.16
N SER A 72 32.86 17.79 -13.07
CA SER A 72 32.52 18.93 -13.89
C SER A 72 32.67 18.53 -15.39
N VAL A 73 31.69 18.92 -16.22
CA VAL A 73 31.75 18.64 -17.68
C VAL A 73 33.04 19.11 -18.28
N ASP A 74 33.61 20.24 -17.78
CA ASP A 74 34.85 20.80 -18.25
C ASP A 74 36.10 20.01 -17.82
N ALA A 75 36.03 19.28 -16.73
CA ALA A 75 37.11 18.43 -16.24
C ALA A 75 37.27 17.13 -17.05
N VAL A 76 36.26 16.74 -17.86
CA VAL A 76 36.33 15.56 -18.70
C VAL A 76 37.15 15.81 -19.94
N ALA A 77 38.32 15.16 -20.06
CA ALA A 77 39.18 15.25 -21.21
C ALA A 77 38.56 14.56 -22.44
N GLU A 78 38.69 15.20 -23.60
CA GLU A 78 38.23 14.67 -24.88
C GLU A 78 39.44 14.42 -25.80
N PRO A 79 39.92 13.18 -25.86
CA PRO A 79 41.13 12.85 -26.67
C PRO A 79 40.84 12.74 -28.16
N GLY A 80 39.58 12.85 -28.61
CA GLY A 80 39.15 12.63 -29.98
C GLY A 80 38.45 13.82 -30.63
N THR A 81 37.75 13.55 -31.73
CA THR A 81 36.96 14.55 -32.47
C THR A 81 35.81 15.02 -31.59
N THR A 82 35.62 16.32 -31.48
CA THR A 82 34.53 16.99 -30.79
C THR A 82 33.63 17.73 -31.77
N PHE A 83 32.36 17.93 -31.38
CA PHE A 83 31.37 18.66 -32.14
C PHE A 83 30.74 19.73 -31.25
N ASP A 84 30.59 20.94 -31.75
CA ASP A 84 29.92 22.02 -31.02
C ASP A 84 28.42 21.76 -31.00
N ILE A 85 27.88 21.45 -29.83
CA ILE A 85 26.47 21.10 -29.65
C ILE A 85 25.72 22.28 -29.06
N HIS A 86 24.73 22.79 -29.81
CA HIS A 86 23.91 23.91 -29.41
C HIS A 86 22.51 23.46 -28.94
N ARG A 87 22.08 22.24 -29.29
CA ARG A 87 20.78 21.69 -28.96
C ARG A 87 20.85 20.20 -28.65
N ILE A 88 20.17 19.80 -27.58
CA ILE A 88 20.05 18.41 -27.19
C ILE A 88 18.56 18.05 -27.20
N GLU A 89 18.18 17.00 -27.93
CA GLU A 89 16.81 16.49 -28.05
C GLU A 89 16.70 15.12 -27.42
N LEU A 90 15.72 14.96 -26.50
CA LEU A 90 15.40 13.67 -25.91
C LEU A 90 14.16 13.09 -26.60
N THR A 91 14.37 12.13 -27.50
CA THR A 91 13.25 11.43 -28.17
C THR A 91 12.77 10.25 -27.37
N GLY A 92 11.43 10.04 -27.31
CA GLY A 92 10.84 8.94 -26.55
C GLY A 92 10.83 9.15 -25.02
N ASN A 93 11.21 10.34 -24.53
CA ASN A 93 11.17 10.64 -23.12
C ASN A 93 9.71 10.80 -22.64
N THR A 94 9.26 9.86 -21.82
CA THR A 94 7.94 9.87 -21.15
C THR A 94 8.05 9.85 -19.62
N VAL A 95 9.28 9.87 -19.09
CA VAL A 95 9.56 9.63 -17.65
C VAL A 95 10.17 10.83 -16.93
N LEU A 96 10.92 11.69 -17.62
CA LEU A 96 11.43 12.95 -17.06
C LEU A 96 10.52 14.11 -17.46
N ASP A 97 10.21 14.96 -16.50
CA ASP A 97 9.63 16.28 -16.78
C ASP A 97 10.62 17.20 -17.48
N ALA A 98 10.10 18.24 -18.13
CA ALA A 98 10.88 19.19 -18.91
C ALA A 98 11.98 19.87 -18.08
N ASP A 99 11.67 20.30 -16.85
CA ASP A 99 12.60 21.02 -15.98
C ASP A 99 13.79 20.15 -15.56
N THR A 100 13.57 18.86 -15.32
CA THR A 100 14.66 17.95 -14.99
C THR A 100 15.47 17.57 -16.23
N ALA A 101 14.81 17.32 -17.35
CA ALA A 101 15.50 17.06 -18.60
C ALA A 101 16.41 18.24 -18.98
N GLU A 102 15.91 19.47 -18.85
CA GLU A 102 16.70 20.70 -19.08
C GLU A 102 17.86 20.82 -18.09
N ARG A 103 17.63 20.62 -16.79
CA ARG A 103 18.66 20.69 -15.74
C ARG A 103 19.83 19.73 -15.99
N VAL A 104 19.55 18.53 -16.52
CA VAL A 104 20.56 17.52 -16.82
C VAL A 104 21.31 17.86 -18.13
N THR A 105 20.63 18.40 -19.16
CA THR A 105 21.19 18.64 -20.46
C THR A 105 21.87 20.01 -20.58
N GLN A 106 21.39 21.02 -19.88
CA GLN A 106 21.87 22.41 -19.91
C GLN A 106 23.41 22.55 -19.73
N PRO A 107 24.07 21.82 -18.79
CA PRO A 107 25.52 21.91 -18.63
C PRO A 107 26.34 21.46 -19.86
N PHE A 108 25.71 20.79 -20.81
CA PHE A 108 26.35 20.27 -22.03
C PHE A 108 26.09 21.13 -23.29
N LEU A 109 25.20 22.12 -23.17
CA LEU A 109 24.88 23.02 -24.30
C LEU A 109 25.99 24.02 -24.56
N ASN A 110 26.14 24.40 -25.84
CA ASN A 110 27.13 25.37 -26.31
C ASN A 110 28.58 24.97 -25.98
N ARG A 111 28.85 23.67 -26.04
CA ARG A 111 30.17 23.09 -25.75
C ARG A 111 30.59 22.10 -26.82
N ALA A 112 31.89 21.94 -26.94
CA ALA A 112 32.48 20.89 -27.78
C ALA A 112 32.35 19.55 -27.07
N LEU A 113 31.45 18.68 -27.55
CA LEU A 113 31.22 17.35 -27.03
C LEU A 113 31.88 16.28 -27.88
N GLY A 114 32.69 15.45 -27.26
CA GLY A 114 33.23 14.22 -27.81
C GLY A 114 32.63 13.02 -27.10
N THR A 115 33.24 11.86 -27.32
CA THR A 115 32.74 10.58 -26.81
C THR A 115 32.60 10.57 -25.28
N ASN A 116 33.57 11.13 -24.53
CA ASN A 116 33.61 11.05 -23.08
C ASN A 116 32.51 11.92 -22.44
N ARG A 117 32.31 13.14 -22.93
CA ARG A 117 31.26 14.05 -22.45
C ARG A 117 29.87 13.57 -22.82
N ILE A 118 29.70 12.98 -24.02
CA ILE A 118 28.42 12.35 -24.38
C ILE A 118 28.11 11.16 -23.46
N ASN A 119 29.10 10.31 -23.16
CA ASN A 119 28.91 9.22 -22.19
C ASN A 119 28.59 9.71 -20.78
N LEU A 120 29.19 10.83 -20.34
CA LEU A 120 28.85 11.47 -19.08
C LEU A 120 27.38 11.95 -19.09
N LEU A 121 26.93 12.57 -20.18
CA LEU A 121 25.53 12.98 -20.34
C LEU A 121 24.58 11.78 -20.28
N LEU A 122 24.86 10.67 -20.97
CA LEU A 122 24.07 9.46 -20.96
C LEU A 122 23.99 8.84 -19.55
N ARG A 123 25.10 8.86 -18.79
CA ARG A 123 25.12 8.43 -17.39
C ARG A 123 24.22 9.30 -16.51
N ARG A 124 24.35 10.63 -16.58
CA ARG A 124 23.54 11.58 -15.82
C ARG A 124 22.04 11.48 -16.12
N LEU A 125 21.69 11.25 -17.38
CA LEU A 125 20.31 10.96 -17.75
C LEU A 125 19.83 9.65 -17.11
N THR A 126 20.66 8.60 -17.15
CA THR A 126 20.32 7.32 -16.51
C THR A 126 20.18 7.45 -15.00
N GLU A 127 21.06 8.20 -14.33
CA GLU A 127 20.96 8.51 -12.90
C GLU A 127 19.69 9.29 -12.58
N ALA A 128 19.30 10.26 -13.42
CA ALA A 128 18.05 11.00 -13.26
C ALA A 128 16.80 10.11 -13.41
N PHE A 129 16.84 9.09 -14.29
CA PHE A 129 15.79 8.08 -14.37
C PHE A 129 15.73 7.22 -13.11
N VAL A 130 16.88 6.70 -12.66
CA VAL A 130 16.99 5.85 -11.47
C VAL A 130 16.55 6.60 -10.20
N ALA A 131 16.96 7.86 -10.04
CA ALA A 131 16.57 8.71 -8.91
C ALA A 131 15.05 8.93 -8.82
N ARG A 132 14.33 8.80 -9.95
CA ARG A 132 12.86 8.84 -10.00
C ARG A 132 12.19 7.46 -9.94
N GLY A 133 12.97 6.42 -9.71
CA GLY A 133 12.50 5.05 -9.62
C GLY A 133 12.36 4.32 -10.97
N PHE A 134 12.75 4.92 -12.11
CA PHE A 134 12.70 4.27 -13.42
C PHE A 134 13.97 3.48 -13.70
N VAL A 135 14.20 2.45 -12.92
CA VAL A 135 15.46 1.70 -12.81
C VAL A 135 15.85 0.93 -14.08
N THR A 136 14.90 0.67 -14.98
CA THR A 136 15.13 -0.05 -16.25
C THR A 136 15.12 0.85 -17.47
N THR A 137 14.79 2.14 -17.33
CA THR A 137 14.84 3.13 -18.41
C THR A 137 16.29 3.44 -18.77
N ARG A 138 16.60 3.56 -20.06
CA ARG A 138 17.95 3.82 -20.55
C ARG A 138 17.93 4.89 -21.64
N ALA A 139 19.02 5.65 -21.69
CA ALA A 139 19.32 6.60 -22.75
C ALA A 139 20.35 5.99 -23.72
N TYR A 140 20.10 6.10 -25.01
CA TYR A 140 20.95 5.57 -26.05
C TYR A 140 21.29 6.65 -27.06
N LEU A 141 22.53 6.57 -27.62
CA LEU A 141 22.96 7.38 -28.73
C LEU A 141 22.68 6.59 -30.03
N ALA A 142 21.75 7.07 -30.84
CA ALA A 142 21.57 6.54 -32.20
C ALA A 142 22.64 7.09 -33.16
N PRO A 143 23.02 6.35 -34.23
CA PRO A 143 23.86 6.88 -35.27
C PRO A 143 23.28 8.16 -35.87
N GLN A 144 24.07 9.26 -35.86
CA GLN A 144 23.59 10.58 -36.26
C GLN A 144 24.75 11.47 -36.74
N ASN A 145 24.44 12.56 -37.46
CA ASN A 145 25.40 13.54 -37.91
C ASN A 145 25.44 14.75 -36.95
N LEU A 146 26.46 14.83 -36.12
CA LEU A 146 26.64 15.89 -35.12
C LEU A 146 27.14 17.23 -35.69
N LYS A 147 27.50 17.31 -36.99
CA LYS A 147 27.98 18.53 -37.62
C LYS A 147 26.95 19.66 -37.64
N ASN A 148 25.65 19.30 -37.46
CA ASN A 148 24.56 20.27 -37.41
C ASN A 148 24.38 20.91 -36.02
N GLY A 149 25.23 20.58 -35.06
CA GLY A 149 25.14 21.10 -33.69
C GLY A 149 23.96 20.58 -32.86
N VAL A 150 23.23 19.54 -33.33
CA VAL A 150 22.10 18.91 -32.64
C VAL A 150 22.50 17.51 -32.22
N LEU A 151 22.35 17.21 -30.94
CA LEU A 151 22.55 15.89 -30.37
C LEU A 151 21.17 15.29 -29.99
N THR A 152 20.77 14.22 -30.66
CA THR A 152 19.56 13.49 -30.39
C THR A 152 19.85 12.25 -29.55
N ILE A 153 19.21 12.14 -28.37
CA ILE A 153 19.34 11.00 -27.47
C ILE A 153 18.00 10.26 -27.44
N ALA A 154 18.01 8.97 -27.74
CA ALA A 154 16.86 8.13 -27.70
C ALA A 154 16.68 7.61 -26.24
N VAL A 155 15.56 7.94 -25.62
CA VAL A 155 15.15 7.41 -24.33
C VAL A 155 14.24 6.22 -24.57
N VAL A 156 14.62 5.06 -24.05
CA VAL A 156 13.82 3.83 -24.09
C VAL A 156 13.26 3.58 -22.69
N PRO A 157 11.97 3.89 -22.45
CA PRO A 157 11.33 3.59 -21.18
C PRO A 157 11.36 2.10 -20.89
N GLY A 158 11.71 1.75 -19.66
CA GLY A 158 11.61 0.37 -19.19
C GLY A 158 10.15 -0.02 -18.99
N LYS A 159 9.66 -1.07 -19.67
CA LYS A 159 8.27 -1.53 -19.59
C LYS A 159 8.16 -2.92 -18.99
N VAL A 160 7.08 -3.16 -18.26
CA VAL A 160 6.74 -4.49 -17.78
C VAL A 160 6.30 -5.35 -18.97
N GLU A 161 7.12 -6.32 -19.35
CA GLU A 161 6.84 -7.26 -20.43
C GLU A 161 6.06 -8.48 -19.94
N ALA A 162 6.42 -9.01 -18.78
CA ALA A 162 5.74 -10.15 -18.18
C ALA A 162 5.79 -10.12 -16.64
N LEU A 163 4.79 -10.76 -16.04
CA LEU A 163 4.77 -11.10 -14.63
C LEU A 163 4.90 -12.62 -14.50
N GLN A 164 5.89 -13.07 -13.75
CA GLN A 164 6.09 -14.46 -13.36
C GLN A 164 5.89 -14.61 -11.85
N ILE A 165 5.22 -15.69 -11.46
CA ILE A 165 5.04 -16.08 -10.06
C ILE A 165 5.63 -17.49 -9.91
N ASN A 166 6.61 -17.62 -9.01
CA ASN A 166 7.33 -18.88 -8.77
C ASN A 166 7.83 -19.54 -10.06
N GLY A 167 8.40 -18.73 -10.95
CA GLY A 167 8.95 -19.17 -12.23
C GLY A 167 7.93 -19.44 -13.35
N LYS A 168 6.64 -19.24 -13.11
CA LYS A 168 5.57 -19.44 -14.10
C LYS A 168 5.01 -18.09 -14.57
N THR A 169 4.93 -17.89 -15.87
CA THR A 169 4.36 -16.69 -16.47
C THR A 169 2.85 -16.64 -16.25
N VAL A 170 2.37 -15.59 -15.58
CA VAL A 170 0.95 -15.37 -15.27
C VAL A 170 0.35 -14.37 -16.27
N ARG A 171 1.11 -13.35 -16.64
CA ARG A 171 0.73 -12.36 -17.67
C ARG A 171 1.94 -11.98 -18.52
N SER A 172 1.71 -11.71 -19.81
CA SER A 172 2.76 -11.25 -20.73
C SER A 172 2.17 -10.42 -21.86
N THR A 173 2.96 -9.48 -22.41
CA THR A 173 2.69 -8.80 -23.67
C THR A 173 3.16 -9.62 -24.87
N VAL A 174 4.04 -10.60 -24.65
CA VAL A 174 4.54 -11.47 -25.73
C VAL A 174 3.51 -12.54 -26.04
N SER A 175 3.08 -12.58 -27.29
CA SER A 175 1.95 -13.41 -27.76
C SER A 175 2.16 -14.92 -27.54
N ASP A 176 3.40 -15.39 -27.53
CA ASP A 176 3.74 -16.82 -27.42
C ASP A 176 3.89 -17.31 -25.97
N ALA A 177 3.89 -16.39 -25.01
CA ALA A 177 3.97 -16.75 -23.60
C ALA A 177 2.59 -17.19 -23.09
N LYS A 178 2.33 -18.50 -23.09
CA LYS A 178 1.10 -19.06 -22.53
C LYS A 178 1.03 -18.77 -21.03
N PRO A 179 -0.02 -18.10 -20.52
CA PRO A 179 -0.21 -17.92 -19.08
C PRO A 179 -0.31 -19.29 -18.38
N ALA A 180 0.22 -19.37 -17.16
CA ALA A 180 0.12 -20.56 -16.34
C ALA A 180 -1.34 -20.81 -15.93
N ASP A 181 -1.77 -22.07 -15.97
CA ASP A 181 -3.10 -22.47 -15.55
C ASP A 181 -3.18 -22.54 -14.00
N GLY A 182 -4.26 -22.01 -13.44
CA GLY A 182 -4.56 -22.04 -12.01
C GLY A 182 -3.71 -21.11 -11.13
N PRO A 183 -4.03 -21.06 -9.83
CA PRO A 183 -3.33 -20.21 -8.87
C PRO A 183 -1.86 -20.60 -8.65
N GLN A 184 -0.94 -19.64 -8.71
CA GLN A 184 0.51 -19.82 -8.56
C GLN A 184 1.06 -19.19 -7.27
N ALA A 185 0.35 -18.21 -6.68
CA ALA A 185 0.74 -17.50 -5.46
C ALA A 185 0.06 -18.05 -4.19
N GLY A 186 -0.53 -19.23 -4.27
CA GLY A 186 -1.12 -19.92 -3.13
C GLY A 186 -2.53 -19.46 -2.73
N GLY A 187 -3.27 -18.79 -3.61
CA GLY A 187 -4.71 -18.59 -3.46
C GLY A 187 -5.48 -19.91 -3.70
N TRP A 188 -6.72 -19.97 -3.23
CA TRP A 188 -7.56 -21.18 -3.42
C TRP A 188 -8.28 -21.15 -4.78
N LEU A 189 -8.84 -19.98 -5.11
CA LEU A 189 -9.63 -19.79 -6.32
C LEU A 189 -8.86 -19.05 -7.41
N THR A 190 -7.99 -18.12 -7.03
CA THR A 190 -7.31 -17.21 -7.96
C THR A 190 -6.03 -16.65 -7.34
N ASP A 191 -5.19 -16.03 -8.16
CA ASP A 191 -4.07 -15.17 -7.75
C ASP A 191 -4.34 -13.70 -8.08
N ALA A 192 -5.60 -13.32 -8.28
CA ALA A 192 -5.95 -11.96 -8.69
C ALA A 192 -5.38 -10.90 -7.73
N GLY A 193 -5.39 -11.16 -6.42
CA GLY A 193 -4.83 -10.26 -5.42
C GLY A 193 -3.34 -10.01 -5.60
N THR A 194 -2.57 -11.04 -5.96
CA THR A 194 -1.14 -10.90 -6.27
C THR A 194 -0.93 -10.12 -7.56
N VAL A 195 -1.73 -10.43 -8.59
CA VAL A 195 -1.60 -9.80 -9.91
C VAL A 195 -1.94 -8.32 -9.88
N TRP A 196 -3.00 -7.92 -9.19
CA TRP A 196 -3.40 -6.49 -9.11
C TRP A 196 -2.56 -5.68 -8.10
N SER A 197 -1.80 -6.36 -7.24
CA SER A 197 -0.81 -5.69 -6.38
C SER A 197 0.45 -5.30 -7.14
N MET A 198 0.77 -5.99 -8.26
CA MET A 198 1.95 -5.72 -9.08
C MET A 198 1.63 -4.72 -10.22
N PRO A 199 2.64 -4.01 -10.76
CA PRO A 199 2.49 -3.18 -11.94
C PRO A 199 1.87 -3.97 -13.10
N ALA A 200 1.02 -3.31 -13.89
CA ALA A 200 0.38 -3.98 -15.01
C ALA A 200 1.39 -4.23 -16.15
N VAL A 201 1.16 -5.32 -16.87
CA VAL A 201 1.95 -5.64 -18.07
C VAL A 201 1.67 -4.59 -19.16
N GLY A 202 2.74 -4.01 -19.70
CA GLY A 202 2.71 -2.88 -20.65
C GLY A 202 3.00 -1.52 -20.02
N ASP A 203 2.86 -1.37 -18.70
CA ASP A 203 3.16 -0.13 -17.98
C ASP A 203 4.67 0.14 -17.92
N THR A 204 5.03 1.42 -17.75
CA THR A 204 6.41 1.79 -17.45
C THR A 204 6.77 1.30 -16.05
N LEU A 205 7.87 0.55 -15.95
CA LEU A 205 8.30 -0.03 -14.69
C LEU A 205 8.86 1.05 -13.76
N LYS A 206 8.23 1.20 -12.61
CA LYS A 206 8.67 2.08 -11.53
C LYS A 206 8.93 1.26 -10.26
N LEU A 207 10.07 1.51 -9.61
CA LEU A 207 10.50 0.78 -8.42
C LEU A 207 9.49 0.87 -7.28
N SER A 208 8.93 2.06 -7.06
CA SER A 208 7.91 2.27 -6.01
C SER A 208 6.65 1.41 -6.19
N ASP A 209 6.28 1.08 -7.44
CA ASP A 209 5.12 0.22 -7.71
C ASP A 209 5.43 -1.24 -7.36
N LEU A 210 6.66 -1.69 -7.61
CA LEU A 210 7.12 -3.03 -7.19
C LEU A 210 7.20 -3.15 -5.67
N GLU A 211 7.80 -2.15 -5.01
CA GLU A 211 7.90 -2.12 -3.54
C GLU A 211 6.51 -2.10 -2.90
N GLN A 212 5.57 -1.32 -3.45
CA GLN A 212 4.19 -1.30 -2.99
C GLN A 212 3.52 -2.66 -3.16
N GLY A 213 3.73 -3.31 -4.30
CA GLY A 213 3.18 -4.63 -4.57
C GLY A 213 3.70 -5.69 -3.60
N VAL A 214 5.01 -5.71 -3.36
CA VAL A 214 5.63 -6.62 -2.39
C VAL A 214 5.13 -6.37 -0.98
N ASP A 215 4.99 -5.11 -0.56
CA ASP A 215 4.42 -4.76 0.74
C ASP A 215 2.99 -5.27 0.89
N GLN A 216 2.15 -5.09 -0.12
CA GLN A 216 0.77 -5.58 -0.07
C GLN A 216 0.70 -7.10 0.07
N ILE A 217 1.60 -7.82 -0.59
CA ILE A 217 1.67 -9.28 -0.48
C ILE A 217 2.19 -9.68 0.90
N ASN A 218 3.29 -9.06 1.37
CA ASN A 218 3.93 -9.37 2.66
C ASN A 218 3.15 -8.83 3.87
N ARG A 219 2.11 -8.03 3.66
CA ARG A 219 1.14 -7.64 4.70
C ARG A 219 0.53 -8.87 5.37
N LEU A 220 0.30 -9.94 4.62
CA LEU A 220 -0.14 -11.22 5.15
C LEU A 220 1.04 -11.96 5.81
N ARG A 221 0.84 -12.44 7.03
CA ARG A 221 1.88 -13.12 7.83
C ARG A 221 2.42 -14.39 7.20
N ARG A 222 1.61 -15.03 6.34
CA ARG A 222 2.00 -16.25 5.65
C ARG A 222 2.99 -16.02 4.51
N ASN A 223 3.09 -14.81 3.98
CA ASN A 223 3.88 -14.50 2.80
C ASN A 223 5.29 -14.03 3.17
N GLN A 224 6.24 -14.40 2.31
CA GLN A 224 7.62 -13.92 2.29
C GLN A 224 7.98 -13.71 0.82
N ALA A 225 7.29 -12.75 0.18
CA ALA A 225 7.46 -12.47 -1.22
C ALA A 225 8.71 -11.63 -1.47
N GLU A 226 9.48 -12.05 -2.45
CA GLU A 226 10.63 -11.32 -3.00
C GLU A 226 10.41 -11.09 -4.49
N VAL A 227 10.93 -9.97 -5.01
CA VAL A 227 10.82 -9.65 -6.42
C VAL A 227 12.20 -9.42 -7.02
N GLN A 228 12.38 -9.90 -8.25
CA GLN A 228 13.55 -9.65 -9.09
C GLN A 228 13.10 -9.08 -10.42
N ILE A 229 13.89 -8.17 -10.96
CA ILE A 229 13.69 -7.60 -12.29
C ILE A 229 14.65 -8.32 -13.24
N LEU A 230 14.10 -9.07 -14.18
CA LEU A 230 14.86 -9.78 -15.20
C LEU A 230 14.73 -9.06 -16.55
N PRO A 231 15.73 -9.15 -17.45
CA PRO A 231 15.61 -8.61 -18.79
C PRO A 231 14.50 -9.33 -19.56
N GLY A 232 13.70 -8.56 -20.30
CA GLY A 232 12.69 -9.07 -21.23
C GLY A 232 13.28 -9.38 -22.60
N GLN A 233 12.42 -9.76 -23.56
CA GLN A 233 12.79 -10.05 -24.93
C GLN A 233 12.77 -8.78 -25.81
N ALA A 234 11.83 -7.88 -25.56
CA ALA A 234 11.71 -6.62 -26.28
C ALA A 234 12.72 -5.58 -25.78
N PRO A 235 13.19 -4.64 -26.65
CA PRO A 235 13.99 -3.51 -26.21
C PRO A 235 13.30 -2.70 -25.11
N GLY A 236 13.94 -2.57 -23.94
CA GLY A 236 13.35 -1.93 -22.76
C GLY A 236 12.36 -2.83 -21.99
N GLY A 237 12.10 -4.06 -22.45
CA GLY A 237 11.26 -5.01 -21.76
C GLY A 237 11.89 -5.50 -20.46
N SER A 238 11.07 -5.68 -19.44
CA SER A 238 11.47 -6.21 -18.13
C SER A 238 10.46 -7.25 -17.66
N VAL A 239 10.96 -8.38 -17.18
CA VAL A 239 10.14 -9.42 -16.57
C VAL A 239 10.19 -9.26 -15.04
N ILE A 240 9.02 -9.12 -14.43
CA ILE A 240 8.88 -9.11 -12.97
C ILE A 240 8.78 -10.57 -12.51
N ALA A 241 9.81 -11.06 -11.84
CA ALA A 241 9.84 -12.40 -11.26
C ALA A 241 9.56 -12.32 -9.76
N LEU A 242 8.34 -12.72 -9.36
CA LEU A 242 7.91 -12.80 -7.97
C LEU A 242 8.14 -14.21 -7.45
N ALA A 243 8.92 -14.35 -6.39
CA ALA A 243 9.07 -15.58 -5.63
C ALA A 243 8.31 -15.44 -4.31
N ASN A 244 7.43 -16.38 -4.01
CA ASN A 244 6.71 -16.43 -2.74
C ASN A 244 6.47 -17.88 -2.32
N GLN A 245 6.91 -18.25 -1.11
CA GLN A 245 6.63 -19.54 -0.49
C GLN A 245 5.70 -19.32 0.70
N PRO A 246 4.38 -19.28 0.48
CA PRO A 246 3.45 -18.97 1.54
C PRO A 246 3.36 -20.08 2.58
N GLY A 247 3.38 -19.69 3.86
CA GLY A 247 3.12 -20.59 5.00
C GLY A 247 1.64 -20.96 5.14
N ASP A 248 1.26 -21.39 6.34
CA ASP A 248 -0.11 -21.84 6.64
C ASP A 248 -1.16 -20.75 6.37
N ARG A 249 -2.25 -21.18 5.76
CA ARG A 249 -3.39 -20.30 5.42
C ARG A 249 -4.25 -19.97 6.62
N PHE A 250 -4.48 -20.96 7.47
CA PHE A 250 -5.30 -20.86 8.66
C PHE A 250 -4.45 -20.88 9.90
N ARG A 251 -4.82 -20.04 10.85
CA ARG A 251 -4.19 -19.99 12.15
C ARG A 251 -5.25 -19.94 13.24
N PHE A 252 -5.14 -20.81 14.19
CA PHE A 252 -6.03 -20.92 15.32
C PHE A 252 -5.33 -20.42 16.58
N SER A 253 -6.04 -19.71 17.43
CA SER A 253 -5.53 -19.25 18.71
C SER A 253 -6.58 -19.50 19.81
N ALA A 254 -6.12 -19.92 20.97
CA ALA A 254 -6.93 -20.03 22.18
C ALA A 254 -6.08 -19.64 23.38
N GLY A 255 -6.67 -19.01 24.35
CA GLY A 255 -5.97 -18.59 25.55
C GLY A 255 -6.91 -18.09 26.64
N THR A 256 -6.35 -18.00 27.83
CA THR A 256 -7.03 -17.44 28.99
C THR A 256 -6.10 -16.47 29.70
N ASP A 257 -6.66 -15.41 30.25
CA ASP A 257 -5.95 -14.41 31.05
C ASP A 257 -6.84 -13.81 32.13
N ASN A 258 -6.27 -12.94 32.97
CA ASN A 258 -6.96 -12.28 34.07
C ASN A 258 -7.19 -10.78 33.83
N TYR A 259 -7.20 -10.32 32.57
CA TYR A 259 -7.43 -8.92 32.23
C TYR A 259 -8.91 -8.52 32.10
N GLY A 260 -9.83 -9.35 32.58
CA GLY A 260 -11.25 -9.02 32.65
C GLY A 260 -11.57 -7.97 33.71
N SER A 261 -12.76 -7.39 33.63
CA SER A 261 -13.26 -6.44 34.64
C SER A 261 -13.72 -7.15 35.91
N ARG A 262 -13.51 -6.53 37.08
CA ARG A 262 -14.10 -7.03 38.34
C ARG A 262 -15.62 -7.08 38.30
N ALA A 263 -16.26 -6.18 37.58
CA ALA A 263 -17.73 -6.08 37.48
C ALA A 263 -18.34 -7.20 36.62
N THR A 264 -17.59 -7.75 35.65
CA THR A 264 -18.11 -8.71 34.68
C THR A 264 -17.31 -10.03 34.62
N GLY A 265 -16.34 -10.20 35.49
CA GLY A 265 -15.47 -11.38 35.55
C GLY A 265 -14.04 -11.07 35.16
N THR A 266 -13.09 -11.41 36.03
CA THR A 266 -11.67 -11.12 35.84
C THR A 266 -11.01 -12.07 34.86
N THR A 267 -11.42 -13.33 34.82
CA THR A 267 -10.88 -14.34 33.90
C THR A 267 -11.53 -14.20 32.53
N ARG A 268 -10.70 -14.04 31.50
CA ARG A 268 -11.13 -13.99 30.09
C ARG A 268 -10.73 -15.28 29.38
N LEU A 269 -11.66 -15.83 28.60
CA LEU A 269 -11.39 -16.82 27.58
C LEU A 269 -11.29 -16.11 26.23
N ARG A 270 -10.28 -16.44 25.43
CA ARG A 270 -10.09 -15.93 24.06
C ARG A 270 -9.96 -17.09 23.09
N ALA A 271 -10.61 -16.96 21.94
CA ALA A 271 -10.45 -17.87 20.82
C ALA A 271 -10.40 -17.05 19.52
N GLY A 272 -9.65 -17.49 18.54
CA GLY A 272 -9.51 -16.80 17.27
C GLY A 272 -9.16 -17.73 16.12
N ILE A 273 -9.63 -17.34 14.94
CA ILE A 273 -9.30 -17.96 13.66
C ILE A 273 -8.88 -16.82 12.71
N ASP A 274 -7.68 -16.93 12.16
CA ASP A 274 -7.20 -16.06 11.09
C ASP A 274 -7.10 -16.90 9.81
N ALA A 275 -7.54 -16.32 8.68
CA ALA A 275 -7.41 -16.88 7.34
C ALA A 275 -6.76 -15.87 6.43
N ASP A 276 -5.58 -16.19 5.90
CA ASP A 276 -4.79 -15.33 5.03
C ASP A 276 -4.82 -15.86 3.60
N ASN A 277 -5.23 -15.04 2.62
CA ASN A 277 -5.29 -15.35 1.19
C ASN A 277 -6.05 -16.66 0.90
N ALA A 278 -7.18 -16.88 1.56
CA ALA A 278 -7.97 -18.08 1.38
C ALA A 278 -8.57 -18.16 -0.04
N LEU A 279 -9.08 -17.03 -0.53
CA LEU A 279 -9.70 -16.95 -1.85
C LEU A 279 -8.70 -16.59 -2.97
N GLY A 280 -7.58 -15.92 -2.64
CA GLY A 280 -6.57 -15.49 -3.61
C GLY A 280 -6.62 -14.00 -3.95
N PHE A 281 -7.33 -13.21 -3.16
CA PHE A 281 -7.37 -11.74 -3.28
C PHE A 281 -6.37 -11.04 -2.37
N GLN A 282 -5.41 -11.77 -1.79
CA GLN A 282 -4.53 -11.29 -0.73
C GLN A 282 -5.31 -10.72 0.46
N GLU A 283 -6.48 -11.28 0.71
CA GLU A 283 -7.33 -10.92 1.81
C GLU A 283 -6.81 -11.48 3.14
N ALA A 284 -6.98 -10.70 4.21
CA ALA A 284 -6.87 -11.14 5.59
C ALA A 284 -8.27 -11.19 6.19
N VAL A 285 -8.70 -12.35 6.65
CA VAL A 285 -9.98 -12.53 7.35
C VAL A 285 -9.70 -13.04 8.74
N SER A 286 -10.43 -12.55 9.74
CA SER A 286 -10.29 -13.03 11.10
C SER A 286 -11.62 -13.03 11.81
N LEU A 287 -11.80 -14.03 12.68
CA LEU A 287 -12.86 -14.12 13.64
C LEU A 287 -12.25 -14.26 15.05
N SER A 288 -12.66 -13.43 15.98
CA SER A 288 -12.20 -13.48 17.36
C SER A 288 -13.38 -13.50 18.31
N TYR A 289 -13.28 -14.31 19.34
CA TYR A 289 -14.23 -14.39 20.46
C TYR A 289 -13.52 -14.11 21.77
N ILE A 290 -14.17 -13.33 22.64
CA ILE A 290 -13.70 -13.04 23.99
C ILE A 290 -14.89 -13.18 24.92
N GLY A 291 -14.77 -14.04 25.93
CA GLY A 291 -15.81 -14.25 26.94
C GLY A 291 -15.24 -14.12 28.34
N THR A 292 -16.06 -13.61 29.24
CA THR A 292 -15.84 -13.69 30.69
C THR A 292 -17.07 -14.33 31.33
N ARG A 293 -17.17 -14.35 32.67
CA ARG A 293 -18.36 -14.85 33.35
C ARG A 293 -19.66 -14.12 32.89
N ASP A 294 -19.58 -12.81 32.71
CA ASP A 294 -20.74 -11.96 32.46
C ASP A 294 -20.58 -11.09 31.19
N THR A 295 -19.65 -11.43 30.29
CA THR A 295 -19.50 -10.76 28.98
C THR A 295 -19.22 -11.74 27.87
N ASN A 296 -19.75 -11.41 26.68
CA ASN A 296 -19.40 -12.05 25.42
C ASN A 296 -19.09 -10.98 24.37
N ALA A 297 -18.06 -11.18 23.58
CA ALA A 297 -17.76 -10.33 22.45
C ALA A 297 -17.26 -11.17 21.26
N ALA A 298 -17.79 -10.90 20.09
CA ALA A 298 -17.36 -11.48 18.84
C ALA A 298 -16.95 -10.37 17.85
N ILE A 299 -15.85 -10.56 17.15
CA ILE A 299 -15.32 -9.60 16.19
C ILE A 299 -14.96 -10.35 14.92
N VAL A 300 -15.48 -9.88 13.80
CA VAL A 300 -15.08 -10.33 12.46
C VAL A 300 -14.37 -9.17 11.76
N SER A 301 -13.24 -9.44 11.12
CA SER A 301 -12.53 -8.45 10.32
C SER A 301 -12.14 -9.05 8.97
N ALA A 302 -12.20 -8.22 7.93
CA ALA A 302 -11.72 -8.55 6.60
C ALA A 302 -10.96 -7.36 6.02
N ALA A 303 -9.86 -7.60 5.32
CA ALA A 303 -9.11 -6.57 4.61
C ALA A 303 -8.60 -7.11 3.28
N VAL A 304 -8.73 -6.31 2.22
CA VAL A 304 -8.33 -6.66 0.84
C VAL A 304 -7.50 -5.52 0.25
N PRO A 305 -6.28 -5.79 -0.25
CA PRO A 305 -5.48 -4.82 -0.96
C PRO A 305 -5.91 -4.70 -2.42
N PHE A 306 -5.72 -3.51 -3.01
CA PHE A 306 -5.87 -3.26 -4.44
C PHE A 306 -4.88 -2.17 -4.87
N GLY A 307 -3.73 -2.56 -5.43
CA GLY A 307 -2.64 -1.64 -5.78
C GLY A 307 -2.19 -0.80 -4.58
N TYR A 308 -2.39 0.50 -4.66
CA TYR A 308 -2.06 1.45 -3.59
C TYR A 308 -3.16 1.59 -2.52
N ASN A 309 -4.27 0.86 -2.65
CA ASN A 309 -5.40 0.94 -1.72
C ASN A 309 -5.52 -0.34 -0.88
N THR A 310 -6.01 -0.19 0.34
CA THR A 310 -6.46 -1.31 1.18
C THR A 310 -7.85 -0.98 1.71
N PHE A 311 -8.80 -1.85 1.44
CA PHE A 311 -10.16 -1.74 1.95
C PHE A 311 -10.32 -2.71 3.12
N SER A 312 -10.98 -2.25 4.19
CA SER A 312 -11.20 -3.07 5.37
C SER A 312 -12.62 -2.94 5.90
N TYR A 313 -13.08 -4.01 6.52
CA TYR A 313 -14.34 -4.03 7.26
C TYR A 313 -14.12 -4.73 8.59
N THR A 314 -14.73 -4.19 9.65
CA THR A 314 -14.77 -4.82 10.97
C THR A 314 -16.19 -4.76 11.52
N GLY A 315 -16.77 -5.92 11.79
CA GLY A 315 -18.00 -6.07 12.50
C GLY A 315 -17.74 -6.52 13.94
N SER A 316 -18.46 -5.97 14.91
CA SER A 316 -18.35 -6.36 16.31
C SER A 316 -19.72 -6.50 16.97
N LEU A 317 -19.84 -7.50 17.82
CA LEU A 317 -20.98 -7.73 18.72
C LEU A 317 -20.43 -7.89 20.11
N SER A 318 -21.01 -7.21 21.09
CA SER A 318 -20.70 -7.43 22.50
C SER A 318 -21.96 -7.39 23.36
N GLU A 319 -21.97 -8.21 24.40
CA GLU A 319 -23.00 -8.28 25.41
C GLU A 319 -22.34 -8.33 26.79
N TYR A 320 -22.97 -7.69 27.78
CA TYR A 320 -22.48 -7.75 29.13
C TYR A 320 -23.63 -7.64 30.14
N ASN A 321 -23.46 -8.34 31.25
CA ASN A 321 -24.29 -8.20 32.45
C ASN A 321 -23.44 -7.63 33.58
N SER A 322 -23.98 -6.68 34.32
CA SER A 322 -23.30 -6.09 35.48
C SER A 322 -24.31 -5.70 36.55
N LEU A 323 -23.96 -5.88 37.81
CA LEU A 323 -24.73 -5.35 38.90
C LEU A 323 -24.38 -3.90 39.18
N ILE A 324 -25.39 -3.03 39.30
CA ILE A 324 -25.24 -1.65 39.76
C ILE A 324 -25.76 -1.61 41.22
N GLY A 325 -24.82 -1.37 42.15
CA GLY A 325 -25.10 -1.57 43.57
C GLY A 325 -25.45 -3.05 43.84
N ASP A 326 -26.35 -3.32 44.79
CA ASP A 326 -26.70 -4.68 45.20
C ASP A 326 -27.99 -5.19 44.56
N THR A 327 -28.73 -4.39 43.80
CA THR A 327 -30.11 -4.69 43.39
C THR A 327 -30.47 -4.47 41.95
N ALA A 328 -29.69 -3.67 41.17
CA ALA A 328 -30.02 -3.37 39.80
C ALA A 328 -29.13 -4.16 38.82
N LEU A 329 -29.77 -5.01 38.00
CA LEU A 329 -29.07 -5.72 36.91
C LEU A 329 -29.06 -4.85 35.65
N LEU A 330 -27.85 -4.47 35.20
CA LEU A 330 -27.64 -3.81 33.95
C LEU A 330 -27.24 -4.84 32.88
N TYR A 331 -28.05 -4.96 31.83
CA TYR A 331 -27.70 -5.65 30.60
C TYR A 331 -27.36 -4.61 29.53
N GLY A 332 -26.31 -4.86 28.77
CA GLY A 332 -25.95 -4.03 27.64
C GLY A 332 -25.56 -4.86 26.44
N ARG A 333 -25.98 -4.42 25.25
CA ARG A 333 -25.63 -5.01 23.95
C ARG A 333 -25.18 -3.94 23.00
N THR A 334 -24.10 -4.20 22.27
CA THR A 334 -23.55 -3.26 21.31
C THR A 334 -23.22 -3.96 20.00
N PHE A 335 -23.67 -3.37 18.90
CA PHE A 335 -23.27 -3.71 17.55
C PHE A 335 -22.39 -2.60 16.98
N GLY A 336 -21.31 -2.97 16.32
CA GLY A 336 -20.40 -2.03 15.67
C GLY A 336 -20.06 -2.46 14.25
N HIS A 337 -19.99 -1.52 13.33
CA HIS A 337 -19.53 -1.70 11.97
C HIS A 337 -18.50 -0.61 11.67
N THR A 338 -17.34 -0.99 11.18
CA THR A 338 -16.30 -0.05 10.75
C THR A 338 -15.85 -0.40 9.35
N PHE A 339 -15.95 0.55 8.44
CA PHE A 339 -15.39 0.49 7.11
C PHE A 339 -14.13 1.35 7.07
N GLY A 340 -13.04 0.83 6.52
CA GLY A 340 -11.77 1.52 6.38
C GLY A 340 -11.30 1.54 4.94
N TRP A 341 -10.67 2.64 4.56
CA TRP A 341 -9.94 2.81 3.32
C TRP A 341 -8.61 3.47 3.63
N ASN A 342 -7.53 2.74 3.34
CA ASN A 342 -6.17 3.24 3.38
C ASN A 342 -5.67 3.40 1.94
N ARG A 343 -5.04 4.52 1.62
CA ARG A 343 -4.40 4.78 0.34
C ARG A 343 -2.99 5.32 0.54
N VAL A 344 -2.01 4.63 -0.02
CA VAL A 344 -0.65 5.14 -0.14
C VAL A 344 -0.64 6.19 -1.27
N ILE A 345 -0.28 7.43 -0.94
CA ILE A 345 -0.25 8.56 -1.87
C ILE A 345 1.13 8.67 -2.50
N GLU A 346 2.17 8.54 -1.67
CA GLU A 346 3.55 8.66 -2.08
C GLU A 346 4.40 7.60 -1.40
N ARG A 347 5.32 7.04 -2.17
CA ARG A 347 6.29 6.07 -1.73
C ARG A 347 7.60 6.30 -2.47
N ASP A 348 8.67 6.45 -1.70
CA ASP A 348 10.05 6.50 -2.18
C ASP A 348 10.96 5.68 -1.26
N GLN A 349 12.27 5.72 -1.51
CA GLN A 349 13.25 5.03 -0.68
C GLN A 349 13.37 5.60 0.75
N ALA A 350 12.94 6.84 0.97
CA ALA A 350 13.03 7.52 2.26
C ALA A 350 11.80 7.26 3.14
N GLY A 351 10.63 7.00 2.54
CA GLY A 351 9.40 6.79 3.30
C GLY A 351 8.14 6.50 2.50
N ARG A 352 7.05 6.42 3.25
CA ARG A 352 5.71 6.18 2.71
C ARG A 352 4.72 7.14 3.36
N THR A 353 3.97 7.87 2.55
CA THR A 353 2.85 8.71 2.99
C THR A 353 1.54 8.03 2.62
N ALA A 354 0.66 7.84 3.59
CA ALA A 354 -0.65 7.23 3.38
C ALA A 354 -1.76 8.10 3.95
N PHE A 355 -2.95 7.96 3.40
CA PHE A 355 -4.18 8.60 3.82
C PHE A 355 -5.18 7.55 4.27
N ASP A 356 -5.77 7.74 5.44
CA ASP A 356 -6.70 6.80 6.05
C ASP A 356 -8.07 7.45 6.23
N VAL A 357 -9.12 6.73 5.83
CA VAL A 357 -10.51 7.11 6.09
C VAL A 357 -11.21 5.95 6.78
N THR A 358 -11.86 6.21 7.90
CA THR A 358 -12.69 5.21 8.58
C THR A 358 -14.08 5.76 8.89
N LEU A 359 -15.10 4.97 8.56
CA LEU A 359 -16.49 5.21 8.93
C LEU A 359 -16.93 4.14 9.93
N THR A 360 -17.22 4.57 11.15
CA THR A 360 -17.71 3.68 12.19
C THR A 360 -19.17 4.01 12.51
N HIS A 361 -20.02 2.99 12.47
CA HIS A 361 -21.39 3.05 12.98
C HIS A 361 -21.52 2.10 14.14
N ARG A 362 -22.09 2.57 15.25
CA ARG A 362 -22.30 1.79 16.47
C ARG A 362 -23.69 2.03 17.02
N ARG A 363 -24.37 0.94 17.39
CA ARG A 363 -25.65 0.94 18.08
C ARG A 363 -25.51 0.20 19.40
N SER A 364 -25.93 0.86 20.48
CA SER A 364 -25.90 0.32 21.85
C SER A 364 -27.30 0.32 22.45
N GLU A 365 -27.69 -0.79 23.02
CA GLU A 365 -28.94 -1.01 23.73
C GLU A 365 -28.61 -1.34 25.19
N ARG A 366 -29.40 -0.82 26.11
CA ARG A 366 -29.21 -1.04 27.56
C ARG A 366 -30.56 -1.29 28.23
N GLU A 367 -30.53 -2.21 29.17
CA GLU A 367 -31.70 -2.55 30.02
C GLU A 367 -31.26 -2.54 31.48
N VAL A 368 -32.09 -2.00 32.33
CA VAL A 368 -31.94 -2.07 33.81
C VAL A 368 -33.18 -2.70 34.40
N ASN A 369 -33.01 -3.84 35.06
CA ASN A 369 -34.13 -4.64 35.61
C ASN A 369 -35.24 -4.88 34.58
N ASN A 370 -34.88 -5.26 33.34
CA ASN A 370 -35.78 -5.50 32.20
C ASN A 370 -36.50 -4.24 31.64
N LEU A 371 -36.11 -3.04 32.07
CA LEU A 371 -36.58 -1.80 31.47
C LEU A 371 -35.59 -1.36 30.40
N LEU A 372 -36.03 -1.39 29.13
CA LEU A 372 -35.24 -0.98 28.00
C LEU A 372 -35.09 0.57 27.96
N PHE A 373 -33.86 1.03 27.89
CA PHE A 373 -33.55 2.44 27.61
C PHE A 373 -33.57 2.69 26.12
N GLU A 374 -33.73 3.94 25.73
CA GLU A 374 -33.66 4.36 24.32
C GLU A 374 -32.32 3.95 23.72
N PRO A 375 -32.30 3.21 22.58
CA PRO A 375 -31.09 2.80 21.93
C PRO A 375 -30.25 4.00 21.49
N GLN A 376 -28.95 3.95 21.73
CA GLN A 376 -28.01 4.98 21.30
C GLN A 376 -27.31 4.57 20.01
N SER A 377 -27.35 5.44 19.00
CA SER A 377 -26.58 5.27 17.76
C SER A 377 -25.53 6.35 17.65
N LEU A 378 -24.33 5.96 17.23
CA LEU A 378 -23.21 6.85 17.00
C LEU A 378 -22.56 6.54 15.63
N SER A 379 -22.41 7.56 14.81
CA SER A 379 -21.64 7.45 13.58
C SER A 379 -20.46 8.41 13.65
N VAL A 380 -19.25 7.89 13.34
CA VAL A 380 -18.00 8.65 13.40
C VAL A 380 -17.27 8.48 12.08
N LEU A 381 -16.95 9.59 11.41
CA LEU A 381 -16.01 9.64 10.32
C LEU A 381 -14.66 10.14 10.86
N ARG A 382 -13.61 9.40 10.59
CA ARG A 382 -12.23 9.79 10.89
C ARG A 382 -11.44 9.85 9.59
N VAL A 383 -10.65 10.87 9.43
CA VAL A 383 -9.73 11.12 8.32
C VAL A 383 -8.33 11.32 8.87
#